data_fc0430d72d738ba7eacd563ab31cb3f7
#
_entry.id   fc0430d72d738ba7eacd563ab31cb3f7
#
_cell.length_a   1.000
_cell.length_b   1.000
_cell.length_c   1.000
_cell.angle_alpha   90.00
_cell.angle_beta   90.00
_cell.angle_gamma   90.00
#
_symmetry.space_group_name_H-M   'P 1'
#
loop_
_entity.id
_entity.type
_entity.pdbx_description
1 polymer ?
#
loop_
_entity_poly.entity_id
_entity_poly.type
_entity_poly.pdbx_seq_one_letter_code
_entity_poly.pdbx_strand_id
1 'polypeptide(L)'
;ADEAQDWLKRLGQAEQQHSYQGTFVYERNGSFSTHSIWHRVQDGKVRERLMQLDGPAQEVIRADGRTECVTGKLASGLGDVSAVAARQFDVQKLNDLYAVAMEGNSRVAGRPVAVISLAPRDQHRYGFELYLDRETGLPLKSLLLNDKGQLLERYQFTTLATTPPDDSQLSPAGQCRAVARGEAEAEQGSVTQAWHSDWLPSGFEQVSSTVHRDPRTKAEVTSLLYDDGLTRFSVFIEPLQGAAVPDARVQLGPTAAVTRHLSTPQGDMMATVVGEIPMGTAERIALSMRVGKDDAQAKP
;
A
#
# COMPACT_ATOMS: atom_id res chain seq x y z
N ALA A 1 17.43 10.61 18.36
CA ALA A 1 17.37 9.45 17.45
C ALA A 1 16.48 8.34 18.01
N ASP A 2 16.55 8.06 19.30
CA ASP A 2 15.79 6.95 19.92
C ASP A 2 14.30 7.24 20.03
N GLU A 3 13.90 8.51 20.25
CA GLU A 3 12.50 8.88 20.42
C GLU A 3 11.66 8.65 19.16
N ALA A 4 12.16 9.04 18.00
CA ALA A 4 11.46 8.81 16.74
C ALA A 4 11.29 7.32 16.42
N GLN A 5 12.29 6.51 16.74
CA GLN A 5 12.24 5.06 16.58
C GLN A 5 11.21 4.40 17.52
N ASP A 6 11.11 4.88 18.76
CA ASP A 6 10.10 4.40 19.70
C ASP A 6 8.68 4.71 19.21
N TRP A 7 8.47 5.87 18.62
CA TRP A 7 7.19 6.21 17.99
C TRP A 7 6.85 5.31 16.80
N LEU A 8 7.82 4.97 15.97
CA LEU A 8 7.60 4.03 14.85
C LEU A 8 7.25 2.61 15.35
N LYS A 9 7.86 2.16 16.44
CA LYS A 9 7.49 0.88 17.07
C LYS A 9 6.05 0.92 17.59
N ARG A 10 5.66 1.99 18.26
CA ARG A 10 4.29 2.18 18.74
C ARG A 10 3.27 2.21 17.58
N LEU A 11 3.60 2.90 16.50
CA LEU A 11 2.78 2.91 15.29
C LEU A 11 2.55 1.48 14.75
N GLY A 12 3.61 0.69 14.64
CA GLY A 12 3.54 -0.69 14.15
C GLY A 12 2.67 -1.63 15.00
N GLN A 13 2.41 -1.28 16.25
CA GLN A 13 1.62 -2.08 17.20
C GLN A 13 0.22 -1.51 17.46
N ALA A 14 0.00 -0.24 17.15
CA ALA A 14 -1.18 0.50 17.60
C ALA A 14 -2.50 -0.10 17.10
N GLU A 15 -2.58 -0.51 15.85
CA GLU A 15 -3.78 -1.11 15.25
C GLU A 15 -4.14 -2.48 15.85
N GLN A 16 -3.17 -3.18 16.41
CA GLN A 16 -3.38 -4.48 17.05
C GLN A 16 -3.66 -4.36 18.55
N GLN A 17 -3.41 -3.21 19.14
CA GLN A 17 -3.53 -2.98 20.59
C GLN A 17 -4.72 -2.10 20.96
N HIS A 18 -5.18 -1.22 20.05
CA HIS A 18 -6.16 -0.19 20.37
C HIS A 18 -7.41 -0.29 19.51
N SER A 19 -8.56 -0.28 20.19
CA SER A 19 -9.85 -0.06 19.55
C SER A 19 -10.08 1.42 19.34
N TYR A 20 -10.75 1.77 18.25
CA TYR A 20 -11.14 3.15 17.98
C TYR A 20 -12.28 3.23 16.96
N GLN A 21 -12.88 4.38 16.86
CA GLN A 21 -13.84 4.74 15.83
C GLN A 21 -13.71 6.22 15.53
N GLY A 22 -13.94 6.59 14.30
CA GLY A 22 -13.80 7.96 13.89
C GLY A 22 -14.13 8.23 12.43
N THR A 23 -13.97 9.48 12.06
CA THR A 23 -14.18 9.97 10.70
C THR A 23 -12.88 10.58 10.20
N PHE A 24 -12.50 10.26 8.98
CA PHE A 24 -11.31 10.82 8.37
C PHE A 24 -11.54 11.28 6.94
N VAL A 25 -10.69 12.17 6.50
CA VAL A 25 -10.62 12.71 5.14
C VAL A 25 -9.45 12.06 4.41
N TYR A 26 -9.67 11.70 3.17
CA TYR A 26 -8.64 11.22 2.27
C TYR A 26 -8.58 12.11 1.04
N GLU A 27 -7.40 12.65 0.74
CA GLU A 27 -7.15 13.56 -0.37
C GLU A 27 -6.04 13.02 -1.25
N ARG A 28 -6.30 12.91 -2.54
CA ARG A 28 -5.37 12.39 -3.52
C ARG A 28 -5.69 12.96 -4.90
N ASN A 29 -4.67 13.45 -5.61
CA ASN A 29 -4.81 13.95 -6.98
C ASN A 29 -5.96 14.98 -7.15
N GLY A 30 -6.07 15.91 -6.19
CA GLY A 30 -7.12 16.92 -6.19
C GLY A 30 -8.53 16.40 -5.88
N SER A 31 -8.69 15.10 -5.67
CA SER A 31 -9.93 14.48 -5.20
C SER A 31 -9.89 14.26 -3.70
N PHE A 32 -11.06 14.32 -3.09
CA PHE A 32 -11.21 14.26 -1.66
C PHE A 32 -12.46 13.45 -1.30
N SER A 33 -12.34 12.61 -0.30
CA SER A 33 -13.42 11.78 0.18
C SER A 33 -13.42 11.69 1.70
N THR A 34 -14.58 11.44 2.27
CA THR A 34 -14.80 11.32 3.72
C THR A 34 -15.24 9.91 4.07
N HIS A 35 -14.68 9.38 5.15
CA HIS A 35 -14.88 7.99 5.56
C HIS A 35 -15.12 7.88 7.04
N SER A 36 -15.89 6.87 7.43
CA SER A 36 -15.99 6.42 8.82
C SER A 36 -15.30 5.07 8.96
N ILE A 37 -14.64 4.87 10.10
CA ILE A 37 -13.98 3.62 10.46
C ILE A 37 -14.38 3.19 11.86
N TRP A 38 -14.65 1.91 12.02
CA TRP A 38 -14.86 1.24 13.30
C TRP A 38 -13.85 0.11 13.41
N HIS A 39 -13.01 0.17 14.41
CA HIS A 39 -11.90 -0.76 14.60
C HIS A 39 -11.93 -1.30 16.02
N ARG A 40 -12.06 -2.61 16.15
CA ARG A 40 -12.12 -3.28 17.47
C ARG A 40 -11.02 -4.32 17.59
N VAL A 41 -10.31 -4.21 18.70
CA VAL A 41 -9.38 -5.24 19.16
C VAL A 41 -10.00 -5.92 20.38
N GLN A 42 -10.24 -7.21 20.28
CA GLN A 42 -10.83 -8.02 21.34
C GLN A 42 -10.23 -9.43 21.31
N ASP A 43 -9.69 -9.87 22.45
CA ASP A 43 -9.06 -11.21 22.59
C ASP A 43 -7.98 -11.48 21.53
N GLY A 44 -7.17 -10.49 21.20
CA GLY A 44 -6.13 -10.56 20.18
C GLY A 44 -6.62 -10.57 18.73
N LYS A 45 -7.93 -10.43 18.53
CA LYS A 45 -8.56 -10.40 17.20
C LYS A 45 -8.94 -8.98 16.82
N VAL A 46 -8.68 -8.62 15.57
CA VAL A 46 -9.01 -7.32 14.99
C VAL A 46 -10.19 -7.46 14.04
N ARG A 47 -11.22 -6.66 14.27
CA ARG A 47 -12.36 -6.53 13.37
C ARG A 47 -12.56 -5.07 12.99
N GLU A 48 -12.79 -4.81 11.71
CA GLU A 48 -12.82 -3.46 11.17
C GLU A 48 -13.93 -3.30 10.13
N ARG A 49 -14.58 -2.16 10.17
CA ARG A 49 -15.52 -1.70 9.16
C ARG A 49 -15.10 -0.33 8.67
N LEU A 50 -14.97 -0.20 7.36
CA LEU A 50 -14.65 1.05 6.68
C LEU A 50 -15.75 1.40 5.70
N MET A 51 -16.28 2.63 5.78
CA MET A 51 -17.38 3.08 4.95
C MET A 51 -17.08 4.47 4.37
N GLN A 52 -17.26 4.64 3.07
CA GLN A 52 -17.26 5.96 2.43
C GLN A 52 -18.57 6.67 2.65
N LEU A 53 -18.52 7.95 3.02
CA LEU A 53 -19.69 8.76 3.35
C LEU A 53 -20.23 9.55 2.16
N ASP A 54 -19.42 9.75 1.12
CA ASP A 54 -19.75 10.54 -0.06
C ASP A 54 -19.98 9.62 -1.27
N GLY A 55 -20.96 10.01 -2.11
CA GLY A 55 -21.23 9.30 -3.35
C GLY A 55 -21.89 7.93 -3.18
N PRO A 56 -21.72 7.02 -4.14
CA PRO A 56 -22.27 5.66 -4.07
C PRO A 56 -21.78 4.91 -2.84
N ALA A 57 -22.64 4.08 -2.25
CA ALA A 57 -22.30 3.29 -1.07
C ALA A 57 -21.09 2.40 -1.33
N GLN A 58 -20.05 2.58 -0.52
CA GLN A 58 -18.83 1.78 -0.56
C GLN A 58 -18.45 1.41 0.89
N GLU A 59 -18.24 0.14 1.13
CA GLU A 59 -18.01 -0.40 2.45
C GLU A 59 -17.13 -1.67 2.38
N VAL A 60 -16.25 -1.81 3.37
CA VAL A 60 -15.39 -2.99 3.52
C VAL A 60 -15.47 -3.47 4.96
N ILE A 61 -15.66 -4.77 5.14
CA ILE A 61 -15.52 -5.46 6.43
C ILE A 61 -14.27 -6.33 6.38
N ARG A 62 -13.41 -6.18 7.38
CA ARG A 62 -12.19 -6.97 7.53
C ARG A 62 -12.16 -7.67 8.89
N ALA A 63 -11.53 -8.84 8.91
CA ALA A 63 -11.20 -9.57 10.12
C ALA A 63 -9.75 -10.07 10.03
N ASP A 64 -8.92 -9.71 11.00
CA ASP A 64 -7.50 -10.07 11.08
C ASP A 64 -6.72 -9.80 9.78
N GLY A 65 -6.96 -8.61 9.19
CA GLY A 65 -6.30 -8.15 7.96
C GLY A 65 -6.87 -8.74 6.67
N ARG A 66 -7.88 -9.61 6.73
CA ARG A 66 -8.53 -10.20 5.56
C ARG A 66 -9.87 -9.55 5.30
N THR A 67 -10.13 -9.21 4.05
CA THR A 67 -11.44 -8.70 3.62
C THR A 67 -12.47 -9.83 3.63
N GLU A 68 -13.51 -9.69 4.43
CA GLU A 68 -14.63 -10.64 4.49
C GLU A 68 -15.70 -10.33 3.46
N CYS A 69 -16.05 -9.06 3.32
CA CYS A 69 -17.03 -8.64 2.33
C CYS A 69 -16.85 -7.18 1.90
N VAL A 70 -17.37 -6.86 0.74
CA VAL A 70 -17.24 -5.56 0.09
C VAL A 70 -18.57 -5.13 -0.52
N THR A 71 -18.90 -3.84 -0.39
CA THR A 71 -19.97 -3.17 -1.14
C THR A 71 -19.33 -2.10 -2.02
N GLY A 72 -19.63 -2.11 -3.33
CA GLY A 72 -19.07 -1.15 -4.27
C GLY A 72 -17.62 -1.45 -4.68
N LYS A 73 -16.90 -0.42 -5.14
CA LYS A 73 -15.55 -0.54 -5.70
C LYS A 73 -14.43 -0.11 -4.75
N LEU A 74 -14.67 -0.11 -3.44
CA LEU A 74 -13.71 0.35 -2.43
C LEU A 74 -12.40 -0.46 -2.37
N ALA A 75 -12.36 -1.56 -3.09
CA ALA A 75 -11.28 -2.53 -2.97
C ALA A 75 -9.91 -2.05 -3.46
N SER A 76 -9.82 -0.94 -4.19
CA SER A 76 -8.60 -0.64 -4.97
C SER A 76 -7.73 0.52 -4.46
N GLY A 77 -8.09 1.25 -3.43
CA GLY A 77 -7.29 2.41 -3.03
C GLY A 77 -7.16 2.60 -1.52
N LEU A 78 -8.24 2.45 -0.77
CA LEU A 78 -8.25 2.64 0.68
C LEU A 78 -7.73 1.45 1.47
N GLY A 79 -7.66 0.28 0.83
CA GLY A 79 -7.01 -0.90 1.38
C GLY A 79 -5.57 -0.65 1.78
N ASP A 80 -4.86 0.19 1.02
CA ASP A 80 -3.45 0.46 1.21
C ASP A 80 -3.18 1.47 2.33
N VAL A 81 -4.08 2.42 2.59
CA VAL A 81 -3.93 3.40 3.68
C VAL A 81 -4.02 2.70 5.04
N SER A 82 -4.97 1.80 5.19
CA SER A 82 -5.12 0.94 6.37
C SER A 82 -3.96 -0.06 6.50
N ALA A 83 -3.38 -0.50 5.39
CA ALA A 83 -2.27 -1.44 5.37
C ALA A 83 -0.96 -0.86 5.92
N VAL A 84 -0.70 0.44 5.75
CA VAL A 84 0.49 1.10 6.35
C VAL A 84 0.41 1.06 7.88
N ALA A 85 -0.77 1.31 8.45
CA ALA A 85 -0.98 1.30 9.88
C ALA A 85 -0.92 -0.11 10.51
N ALA A 86 -1.21 -1.15 9.73
CA ALA A 86 -1.22 -2.54 10.22
C ALA A 86 0.14 -3.26 10.12
N ARG A 87 1.17 -2.61 9.59
CA ARG A 87 2.48 -3.24 9.38
C ARG A 87 3.35 -3.20 10.64
N GLN A 88 4.05 -4.29 10.86
CA GLN A 88 5.20 -4.28 11.74
C GLN A 88 6.39 -3.67 10.99
N PHE A 89 6.92 -2.57 11.51
CA PHE A 89 8.08 -1.91 10.92
C PHE A 89 9.38 -2.51 11.44
N ASP A 90 10.29 -2.83 10.52
CA ASP A 90 11.69 -3.01 10.84
C ASP A 90 12.33 -1.61 10.93
N VAL A 91 12.46 -1.11 12.13
CA VAL A 91 12.98 0.25 12.40
C VAL A 91 14.38 0.44 11.87
N GLN A 92 15.23 -0.59 11.97
CA GLN A 92 16.60 -0.53 11.46
C GLN A 92 16.62 -0.37 9.94
N LYS A 93 15.80 -1.13 9.24
CA LYS A 93 15.66 -1.04 7.78
C LYS A 93 15.15 0.32 7.36
N LEU A 94 14.15 0.87 8.06
CA LEU A 94 13.63 2.21 7.77
C LEU A 94 14.69 3.29 7.98
N ASN A 95 15.51 3.19 9.01
CA ASN A 95 16.62 4.13 9.23
C ASN A 95 17.68 4.08 8.14
N ASP A 96 17.89 2.94 7.52
CA ASP A 96 18.81 2.81 6.38
C ASP A 96 18.28 3.49 5.12
N LEU A 97 16.97 3.54 4.96
CA LEU A 97 16.29 4.06 3.76
C LEU A 97 15.79 5.50 3.92
N TYR A 98 15.42 5.89 5.13
CA TYR A 98 14.86 7.20 5.45
C TYR A 98 15.62 7.85 6.59
N ALA A 99 15.80 9.17 6.52
CA ALA A 99 16.18 9.97 7.67
C ALA A 99 14.91 10.19 8.51
N VAL A 100 14.85 9.55 9.68
CA VAL A 100 13.72 9.62 10.61
C VAL A 100 14.00 10.67 11.65
N ALA A 101 13.10 11.64 11.81
CA ALA A 101 13.27 12.75 12.75
C ALA A 101 11.96 13.12 13.45
N MET A 102 12.10 13.58 14.70
CA MET A 102 11.01 14.25 15.41
C MET A 102 10.88 15.69 14.90
N GLU A 103 9.65 16.07 14.51
CA GLU A 103 9.33 17.43 14.04
C GLU A 103 8.56 18.25 15.09
N GLY A 104 8.36 17.69 16.28
CA GLY A 104 7.71 18.37 17.38
C GLY A 104 6.33 17.83 17.71
N ASN A 105 5.48 18.73 18.17
CA ASN A 105 4.13 18.44 18.64
C ASN A 105 3.09 19.18 17.81
N SER A 106 1.93 18.58 17.68
CA SER A 106 0.79 19.18 17.00
C SER A 106 -0.51 18.67 17.63
N ARG A 107 -1.61 18.96 16.98
CA ARG A 107 -2.95 18.54 17.40
C ARG A 107 -3.77 18.11 16.20
N VAL A 108 -4.38 16.95 16.27
CA VAL A 108 -5.24 16.39 15.21
C VAL A 108 -6.51 15.84 15.88
N ALA A 109 -7.67 16.17 15.32
CA ALA A 109 -8.97 15.77 15.87
C ALA A 109 -9.13 16.08 17.38
N GLY A 110 -8.57 17.21 17.82
CA GLY A 110 -8.57 17.61 19.21
C GLY A 110 -7.62 16.87 20.13
N ARG A 111 -6.77 15.98 19.60
CA ARG A 111 -5.85 15.13 20.37
C ARG A 111 -4.40 15.55 20.19
N PRO A 112 -3.59 15.55 21.25
CA PRO A 112 -2.16 15.80 21.13
C PRO A 112 -1.47 14.70 20.30
N VAL A 113 -0.62 15.09 19.37
CA VAL A 113 0.13 14.17 18.51
C VAL A 113 1.62 14.49 18.51
N ALA A 114 2.44 13.48 18.31
CA ALA A 114 3.85 13.61 17.98
C ALA A 114 3.99 13.60 16.45
N VAL A 115 4.80 14.49 15.91
CA VAL A 115 5.05 14.61 14.47
C VAL A 115 6.40 14.03 14.13
N ILE A 116 6.41 13.08 13.19
CA ILE A 116 7.61 12.38 12.73
C ILE A 116 7.74 12.52 11.23
N SER A 117 8.92 12.90 10.75
CA SER A 117 9.23 12.90 9.34
C SER A 117 10.09 11.71 8.95
N LEU A 118 9.82 11.17 7.76
CA LEU A 118 10.63 10.16 7.08
C LEU A 118 11.05 10.75 5.74
N ALA A 119 12.27 11.27 5.68
CA ALA A 119 12.83 11.85 4.47
C ALA A 119 13.66 10.79 3.74
N PRO A 120 13.36 10.48 2.46
CA PRO A 120 14.12 9.46 1.73
C PRO A 120 15.59 9.83 1.65
N ARG A 121 16.47 8.82 1.75
CA ARG A 121 17.93 9.00 1.59
C ARG A 121 18.36 8.93 0.13
N ASP A 122 17.46 8.56 -0.77
CA ASP A 122 17.68 8.54 -2.22
C ASP A 122 16.53 9.22 -2.98
N GLN A 123 16.59 9.20 -4.30
CA GLN A 123 15.61 9.84 -5.18
C GLN A 123 14.51 8.87 -5.67
N HIS A 124 14.44 7.65 -5.12
CA HIS A 124 13.61 6.57 -5.64
C HIS A 124 12.34 6.32 -4.84
N ARG A 125 12.07 7.14 -3.84
CA ARG A 125 10.89 7.04 -2.98
C ARG A 125 10.44 8.40 -2.49
N TYR A 126 9.17 8.48 -2.08
CA TYR A 126 8.62 9.70 -1.51
C TYR A 126 8.83 9.78 0.00
N GLY A 127 8.70 10.98 0.54
CA GLY A 127 8.76 11.21 1.98
C GLY A 127 7.40 11.15 2.66
N PHE A 128 7.43 10.95 3.97
CA PHE A 128 6.25 10.92 4.83
C PHE A 128 6.38 11.90 5.97
N GLU A 129 5.25 12.44 6.38
CA GLU A 129 5.09 13.14 7.64
C GLU A 129 3.92 12.51 8.40
N LEU A 130 4.20 11.94 9.57
CA LEU A 130 3.25 11.16 10.36
C LEU A 130 2.91 11.90 11.64
N TYR A 131 1.63 11.95 11.96
CA TYR A 131 1.08 12.56 13.17
C TYR A 131 0.46 11.47 14.02
N LEU A 132 1.17 11.07 15.07
CA LEU A 132 0.83 9.92 15.90
C LEU A 132 0.20 10.37 17.21
N ASP A 133 -0.93 9.78 17.56
CA ASP A 133 -1.61 10.04 18.82
C ASP A 133 -0.70 9.74 20.01
N ARG A 134 -0.53 10.69 20.91
CA ARG A 134 0.38 10.52 22.04
C ARG A 134 -0.06 9.45 23.02
N GLU A 135 -1.33 9.20 23.13
CA GLU A 135 -1.88 8.20 24.03
C GLU A 135 -1.76 6.78 23.46
N THR A 136 -2.06 6.59 22.18
CA THR A 136 -2.19 5.25 21.56
C THR A 136 -1.12 4.92 20.53
N GLY A 137 -0.45 5.92 19.97
CA GLY A 137 0.44 5.72 18.80
C GLY A 137 -0.29 5.57 17.48
N LEU A 138 -1.63 5.67 17.44
CA LEU A 138 -2.41 5.58 16.22
C LEU A 138 -2.08 6.73 15.26
N PRO A 139 -2.01 6.47 13.94
CA PRO A 139 -1.76 7.50 12.95
C PRO A 139 -3.04 8.32 12.73
N LEU A 140 -3.07 9.56 13.22
CA LEU A 140 -4.22 10.45 13.06
C LEU A 140 -4.14 11.31 11.80
N LYS A 141 -2.95 11.49 11.26
CA LYS A 141 -2.71 12.20 10.01
C LYS A 141 -1.44 11.65 9.36
N SER A 142 -1.46 11.53 8.05
CA SER A 142 -0.30 11.14 7.24
C SER A 142 -0.26 12.00 5.98
N LEU A 143 0.91 12.53 5.66
CA LEU A 143 1.18 13.26 4.43
C LEU A 143 2.22 12.48 3.63
N LEU A 144 1.98 12.32 2.34
CA LEU A 144 2.94 11.83 1.37
C LEU A 144 3.46 13.02 0.57
N LEU A 145 4.76 13.20 0.54
CA LEU A 145 5.43 14.39 -0.02
C LEU A 145 6.45 13.98 -1.07
N ASN A 146 6.54 14.75 -2.16
CA ASN A 146 7.60 14.59 -3.14
C ASN A 146 8.92 15.25 -2.69
N ASP A 147 9.94 15.19 -3.52
CA ASP A 147 11.28 15.75 -3.26
C ASP A 147 11.28 17.29 -3.11
N LYS A 148 10.24 17.97 -3.59
CA LYS A 148 10.05 19.41 -3.44
C LYS A 148 9.19 19.80 -2.24
N GLY A 149 8.79 18.80 -1.42
CA GLY A 149 7.90 19.03 -0.29
C GLY A 149 6.44 19.27 -0.68
N GLN A 150 6.06 19.00 -1.92
CA GLN A 150 4.68 19.13 -2.37
C GLN A 150 3.83 17.96 -1.91
N LEU A 151 2.60 18.24 -1.50
CA LEU A 151 1.65 17.25 -1.03
C LEU A 151 1.14 16.40 -2.19
N LEU A 152 1.31 15.07 -2.07
CA LEU A 152 0.80 14.09 -3.03
C LEU A 152 -0.46 13.38 -2.51
N GLU A 153 -0.51 13.13 -1.20
CA GLU A 153 -1.62 12.44 -0.55
C GLU A 153 -1.74 12.90 0.90
N ARG A 154 -2.98 13.04 1.37
CA ARG A 154 -3.30 13.33 2.77
C ARG A 154 -4.34 12.36 3.28
N TYR A 155 -4.10 11.88 4.47
CA TYR A 155 -5.05 11.16 5.29
C TYR A 155 -5.13 11.89 6.64
N GLN A 156 -6.33 12.21 7.12
CA GLN A 156 -6.47 12.95 8.36
C GLN A 156 -7.80 12.67 9.06
N PHE A 157 -7.74 12.25 10.31
CA PHE A 157 -8.93 12.17 11.17
C PHE A 157 -9.48 13.56 11.51
N THR A 158 -10.78 13.70 11.44
CA THR A 158 -11.52 14.88 11.92
C THR A 158 -12.14 14.62 13.29
N THR A 159 -12.51 13.37 13.58
CA THR A 159 -12.96 12.89 14.90
C THR A 159 -12.32 11.54 15.19
N LEU A 160 -11.99 11.30 16.43
CA LEU A 160 -11.53 10.00 16.91
C LEU A 160 -11.99 9.78 18.34
N ALA A 161 -12.57 8.61 18.61
CA ALA A 161 -12.86 8.12 19.94
C ALA A 161 -12.20 6.75 20.14
N THR A 162 -11.64 6.51 21.31
CA THR A 162 -11.00 5.24 21.68
C THR A 162 -11.98 4.23 22.27
N THR A 163 -13.26 4.51 22.24
CA THR A 163 -14.33 3.62 22.66
C THR A 163 -14.41 2.43 21.69
N PRO A 164 -14.36 1.18 22.17
CA PRO A 164 -14.54 0.02 21.30
C PRO A 164 -15.91 0.03 20.62
N PRO A 165 -15.99 -0.17 19.30
CA PRO A 165 -17.28 -0.33 18.64
C PRO A 165 -17.96 -1.64 19.04
N ASP A 166 -19.29 -1.64 19.05
CA ASP A 166 -20.09 -2.83 19.30
C ASP A 166 -20.32 -3.66 18.03
N ASP A 167 -20.93 -4.84 18.17
CA ASP A 167 -21.17 -5.74 17.04
C ASP A 167 -22.07 -5.10 15.97
N SER A 168 -23.03 -4.25 16.35
CA SER A 168 -23.90 -3.58 15.39
C SER A 168 -23.16 -2.57 14.54
N GLN A 169 -22.18 -1.88 15.13
CA GLN A 169 -21.33 -0.91 14.43
C GLN A 169 -20.31 -1.58 13.47
N LEU A 170 -19.98 -2.84 13.70
CA LEU A 170 -19.08 -3.66 12.87
C LEU A 170 -19.81 -4.47 11.81
N SER A 171 -21.14 -4.45 11.81
CA SER A 171 -21.96 -5.13 10.82
C SER A 171 -22.19 -4.24 9.59
N PRO A 172 -22.26 -4.83 8.37
CA PRO A 172 -22.50 -4.04 7.16
C PRO A 172 -23.86 -3.34 7.19
N ALA A 173 -23.94 -2.13 6.63
CA ALA A 173 -25.17 -1.33 6.55
C ALA A 173 -26.19 -1.91 5.56
N GLY A 174 -25.77 -2.77 4.65
CA GLY A 174 -26.61 -3.36 3.62
C GLY A 174 -26.10 -4.73 3.20
N GLN A 175 -26.44 -5.14 1.99
CA GLN A 175 -25.93 -6.39 1.44
C GLN A 175 -24.46 -6.21 1.04
N CYS A 176 -23.60 -6.89 1.77
CA CYS A 176 -22.18 -6.94 1.55
C CYS A 176 -21.84 -8.23 0.76
N ARG A 177 -21.14 -8.10 -0.35
CA ARG A 177 -20.72 -9.25 -1.15
C ARG A 177 -19.55 -9.93 -0.47
N ALA A 178 -19.74 -11.19 -0.08
CA ALA A 178 -18.67 -12.01 0.49
C ALA A 178 -17.51 -12.19 -0.49
N VAL A 179 -16.29 -11.99 0.00
CA VAL A 179 -15.08 -12.32 -0.76
C VAL A 179 -14.72 -13.76 -0.46
N ALA A 180 -14.76 -14.62 -1.48
CA ALA A 180 -14.45 -16.03 -1.34
C ALA A 180 -12.97 -16.23 -1.00
N ARG A 181 -12.68 -17.18 -0.08
CA ARG A 181 -11.30 -17.55 0.32
C ARG A 181 -10.41 -17.99 -0.85
N GLY A 182 -10.98 -18.34 -2.01
CA GLY A 182 -10.26 -18.79 -3.18
C GLY A 182 -9.92 -17.71 -4.21
N GLU A 183 -10.44 -16.49 -4.06
CA GLU A 183 -10.06 -15.39 -4.96
C GLU A 183 -8.71 -14.75 -4.59
N ALA A 184 -8.23 -14.99 -3.37
CA ALA A 184 -6.89 -14.61 -2.93
C ALA A 184 -5.84 -15.72 -3.18
N GLU A 185 -6.27 -16.96 -3.36
CA GLU A 185 -5.49 -18.06 -3.91
C GLU A 185 -5.86 -18.21 -5.39
N ALA A 186 -5.56 -17.15 -6.18
CA ALA A 186 -5.51 -17.31 -7.61
C ALA A 186 -4.62 -18.53 -7.90
N GLU A 187 -5.14 -19.48 -8.66
CA GLU A 187 -4.47 -20.70 -9.06
C GLU A 187 -2.97 -20.46 -9.15
N GLN A 188 -2.21 -21.09 -8.29
CA GLN A 188 -0.77 -21.19 -8.45
C GLN A 188 -0.55 -21.99 -9.74
N GLY A 189 -0.71 -21.28 -10.87
CA GLY A 189 -0.30 -21.80 -12.15
C GLY A 189 1.19 -22.17 -12.01
N SER A 190 1.57 -23.29 -12.53
CA SER A 190 2.95 -23.72 -12.53
C SER A 190 3.82 -22.57 -13.06
N VAL A 191 4.74 -22.11 -12.23
CA VAL A 191 5.66 -21.04 -12.60
C VAL A 191 6.56 -21.57 -13.71
N THR A 192 6.15 -21.37 -14.96
CA THR A 192 6.92 -21.78 -16.11
C THR A 192 8.08 -20.83 -16.42
N GLN A 193 8.05 -19.62 -15.86
CA GLN A 193 9.10 -18.63 -16.02
C GLN A 193 9.26 -17.81 -14.74
N ALA A 194 10.46 -17.79 -14.20
CA ALA A 194 10.82 -16.91 -13.11
C ALA A 194 11.19 -15.52 -13.65
N TRP A 195 10.52 -14.48 -13.16
CA TRP A 195 10.83 -13.09 -13.47
C TRP A 195 11.57 -12.44 -12.31
N HIS A 196 12.55 -11.61 -12.62
CA HIS A 196 13.28 -10.80 -11.65
C HIS A 196 13.65 -9.44 -12.25
N SER A 197 14.07 -8.52 -11.40
CA SER A 197 14.58 -7.22 -11.83
C SER A 197 16.10 -7.19 -11.70
N ASP A 198 16.80 -6.78 -12.76
CA ASP A 198 18.24 -6.57 -12.72
C ASP A 198 18.62 -5.34 -11.90
N TRP A 199 17.67 -4.47 -11.67
CA TRP A 199 17.87 -3.28 -10.87
C TRP A 199 16.66 -2.98 -10.01
N LEU A 200 16.89 -2.73 -8.74
CA LEU A 200 15.90 -2.22 -7.78
C LEU A 200 16.54 -1.10 -6.96
N PRO A 201 15.78 -0.09 -6.55
CA PRO A 201 16.25 0.83 -5.54
C PRO A 201 16.62 0.08 -4.26
N SER A 202 17.60 0.59 -3.51
CA SER A 202 18.01 -0.02 -2.25
C SER A 202 16.83 -0.31 -1.35
N GLY A 203 16.80 -1.49 -0.73
CA GLY A 203 15.81 -1.89 0.26
C GLY A 203 14.52 -2.47 -0.29
N PHE A 204 14.25 -2.38 -1.58
CA PHE A 204 13.12 -3.08 -2.18
C PHE A 204 13.44 -4.56 -2.38
N GLU A 205 12.51 -5.39 -1.95
CA GLU A 205 12.59 -6.85 -2.08
C GLU A 205 11.29 -7.38 -2.67
N GLN A 206 11.41 -8.42 -3.51
CA GLN A 206 10.24 -9.12 -4.01
C GLN A 206 9.61 -9.93 -2.87
N VAL A 207 8.38 -9.62 -2.52
CA VAL A 207 7.67 -10.26 -1.40
C VAL A 207 6.59 -11.22 -1.87
N SER A 208 6.16 -11.14 -3.12
CA SER A 208 5.23 -12.12 -3.69
C SER A 208 5.38 -12.22 -5.21
N SER A 209 5.01 -13.40 -5.73
CA SER A 209 4.92 -13.67 -7.15
C SER A 209 3.71 -14.58 -7.38
N THR A 210 2.77 -14.12 -8.21
CA THR A 210 1.56 -14.86 -8.54
C THR A 210 1.37 -14.88 -10.05
N VAL A 211 0.78 -15.95 -10.56
CA VAL A 211 0.39 -16.08 -11.96
C VAL A 211 -1.11 -16.31 -12.02
N HIS A 212 -1.81 -15.52 -12.80
CA HIS A 212 -3.23 -15.73 -13.05
C HIS A 212 -3.52 -15.63 -14.55
N ARG A 213 -4.62 -16.23 -14.96
CA ARG A 213 -5.05 -16.21 -16.35
C ARG A 213 -6.13 -15.14 -16.55
N ASP A 214 -5.91 -14.23 -17.49
CA ASP A 214 -6.91 -13.24 -17.87
C ASP A 214 -8.15 -13.95 -18.46
N PRO A 215 -9.36 -13.75 -17.90
CA PRO A 215 -10.56 -14.41 -18.38
C PRO A 215 -10.92 -14.11 -19.83
N ARG A 216 -10.54 -12.92 -20.33
CA ARG A 216 -10.86 -12.48 -21.70
C ARG A 216 -9.85 -12.99 -22.71
N THR A 217 -8.56 -12.82 -22.43
CA THR A 217 -7.48 -13.09 -23.39
C THR A 217 -6.90 -14.48 -23.24
N LYS A 218 -7.19 -15.20 -22.13
CA LYS A 218 -6.57 -16.47 -21.76
C LYS A 218 -5.05 -16.38 -21.54
N ALA A 219 -4.48 -15.18 -21.56
CA ALA A 219 -3.07 -14.95 -21.36
C ALA A 219 -2.71 -15.11 -19.87
N GLU A 220 -1.53 -15.64 -19.60
CA GLU A 220 -0.96 -15.67 -18.26
C GLU A 220 -0.38 -14.31 -17.90
N VAL A 221 -0.87 -13.72 -16.80
CA VAL A 221 -0.34 -12.49 -16.23
C VAL A 221 0.44 -12.82 -14.97
N THR A 222 1.71 -12.46 -14.95
CA THR A 222 2.56 -12.58 -13.78
C THR A 222 2.48 -11.28 -12.99
N SER A 223 2.19 -11.37 -11.69
CA SER A 223 2.15 -10.23 -10.79
C SER A 223 3.26 -10.37 -9.74
N LEU A 224 4.14 -9.39 -9.68
CA LEU A 224 5.23 -9.32 -8.71
C LEU A 224 4.96 -8.15 -7.77
N LEU A 225 5.10 -8.37 -6.48
CA LEU A 225 4.99 -7.33 -5.46
C LEU A 225 6.36 -7.09 -4.82
N TYR A 226 6.75 -5.82 -4.74
CA TYR A 226 7.99 -5.37 -4.12
C TYR A 226 7.69 -4.43 -2.95
N ASP A 227 8.50 -4.52 -1.91
CA ASP A 227 8.30 -3.79 -0.67
C ASP A 227 9.65 -3.38 -0.06
N ASP A 228 9.76 -2.14 0.42
CA ASP A 228 10.93 -1.64 1.16
C ASP A 228 10.70 -1.60 2.68
N GLY A 229 9.54 -2.05 3.14
CA GLY A 229 9.06 -1.97 4.54
C GLY A 229 8.03 -0.87 4.76
N LEU A 230 7.92 0.10 3.87
CA LEU A 230 6.95 1.20 3.94
C LEU A 230 6.24 1.42 2.61
N THR A 231 6.99 1.45 1.53
CA THR A 231 6.49 1.70 0.16
C THR A 231 6.40 0.39 -0.61
N ARG A 232 5.37 0.24 -1.43
CA ARG A 232 5.13 -0.91 -2.31
C ARG A 232 4.93 -0.48 -3.75
N PHE A 233 5.35 -1.36 -4.65
CA PHE A 233 4.94 -1.28 -6.05
C PHE A 233 4.74 -2.67 -6.62
N SER A 234 3.93 -2.77 -7.67
CA SER A 234 3.65 -4.01 -8.38
C SER A 234 4.19 -3.96 -9.79
N VAL A 235 4.60 -5.12 -10.30
CA VAL A 235 4.97 -5.31 -11.70
C VAL A 235 4.08 -6.39 -12.29
N PHE A 236 3.38 -6.06 -13.37
CA PHE A 236 2.52 -6.99 -14.12
C PHE A 236 3.19 -7.29 -15.45
N ILE A 237 3.37 -8.58 -15.76
CA ILE A 237 4.01 -9.02 -16.99
C ILE A 237 3.05 -9.92 -17.75
N GLU A 238 2.77 -9.54 -19.00
CA GLU A 238 1.85 -10.24 -19.87
C GLU A 238 2.36 -10.32 -21.30
N PRO A 239 2.02 -11.38 -22.07
CA PRO A 239 2.40 -11.46 -23.48
C PRO A 239 1.69 -10.38 -24.29
N LEU A 240 2.39 -9.81 -25.27
CA LEU A 240 1.78 -9.00 -26.29
C LEU A 240 1.03 -9.90 -27.28
N GLN A 241 -0.30 -9.70 -27.35
CA GLN A 241 -1.15 -10.41 -28.32
C GLN A 241 -1.56 -9.46 -29.44
N GLY A 242 -0.84 -9.50 -30.55
CA GLY A 242 -1.26 -9.02 -31.86
C GLY A 242 -1.30 -7.51 -32.11
N ALA A 243 -1.67 -6.68 -31.16
CA ALA A 243 -1.66 -5.23 -31.32
C ALA A 243 -0.47 -4.63 -30.60
N ALA A 244 0.31 -3.81 -31.29
CA ALA A 244 1.34 -3.01 -30.66
C ALA A 244 0.69 -2.03 -29.66
N VAL A 245 0.74 -2.36 -28.37
CA VAL A 245 0.42 -1.40 -27.30
C VAL A 245 1.63 -0.50 -27.15
N PRO A 246 1.51 0.83 -27.36
CA PRO A 246 2.65 1.71 -27.21
C PRO A 246 3.12 1.75 -25.75
N ASP A 247 4.41 2.02 -25.56
CA ASP A 247 4.93 2.40 -24.27
C ASP A 247 4.12 3.56 -23.72
N ALA A 248 3.76 3.48 -22.45
CA ALA A 248 2.92 4.47 -21.80
C ALA A 248 3.46 4.86 -20.43
N ARG A 249 3.16 6.07 -20.02
CA ARG A 249 3.47 6.58 -18.69
C ARG A 249 2.33 7.49 -18.23
N VAL A 250 1.79 7.20 -17.06
CA VAL A 250 0.67 7.94 -16.48
C VAL A 250 0.98 8.25 -15.02
N GLN A 251 0.78 9.50 -14.63
CA GLN A 251 0.87 9.94 -13.24
C GLN A 251 -0.54 10.23 -12.73
N LEU A 252 -0.98 9.47 -11.73
CA LEU A 252 -2.27 9.64 -11.05
C LEU A 252 -2.02 10.00 -9.59
N GLY A 253 -1.88 11.29 -9.28
CA GLY A 253 -1.45 11.74 -7.96
C GLY A 253 -0.09 11.15 -7.62
N PRO A 254 0.07 10.44 -6.48
CA PRO A 254 1.32 9.80 -6.11
C PRO A 254 1.63 8.52 -6.90
N THR A 255 0.66 7.95 -7.63
CA THR A 255 0.82 6.68 -8.34
C THR A 255 1.38 6.89 -9.73
N ALA A 256 2.53 6.28 -10.00
CA ALA A 256 3.07 6.12 -11.33
C ALA A 256 2.61 4.79 -11.93
N ALA A 257 2.19 4.82 -13.18
CA ALA A 257 1.91 3.62 -13.98
C ALA A 257 2.72 3.71 -15.28
N VAL A 258 3.65 2.79 -15.46
CA VAL A 258 4.58 2.77 -16.60
C VAL A 258 4.50 1.43 -17.30
N THR A 259 4.31 1.46 -18.61
CA THR A 259 4.27 0.27 -19.47
C THR A 259 5.43 0.29 -20.45
N ARG A 260 6.16 -0.83 -20.53
CA ARG A 260 7.29 -1.01 -21.44
C ARG A 260 7.25 -2.37 -22.12
N HIS A 261 7.67 -2.41 -23.38
CA HIS A 261 7.85 -3.64 -24.13
C HIS A 261 9.14 -4.32 -23.75
N LEU A 262 9.10 -5.65 -23.64
CA LEU A 262 10.26 -6.50 -23.37
C LEU A 262 10.31 -7.59 -24.44
N SER A 263 11.48 -7.77 -25.06
CA SER A 263 11.73 -8.90 -25.95
C SER A 263 12.33 -10.05 -25.17
N THR A 264 11.72 -11.23 -25.25
CA THR A 264 12.19 -12.45 -24.58
C THR A 264 12.34 -13.58 -25.59
N PRO A 265 13.08 -14.65 -25.24
CA PRO A 265 13.19 -15.84 -26.09
C PRO A 265 11.84 -16.50 -26.39
N GLN A 266 10.82 -16.28 -25.57
CA GLN A 266 9.48 -16.82 -25.71
C GLN A 266 8.51 -15.85 -26.41
N GLY A 267 9.00 -14.72 -26.90
CA GLY A 267 8.20 -13.70 -27.58
C GLY A 267 8.21 -12.35 -26.86
N ASP A 268 7.45 -11.43 -27.42
CA ASP A 268 7.36 -10.07 -26.86
C ASP A 268 6.38 -10.03 -25.69
N MET A 269 6.82 -9.39 -24.64
CA MET A 269 6.08 -9.20 -23.40
C MET A 269 5.87 -7.71 -23.12
N MET A 270 4.93 -7.42 -22.25
CA MET A 270 4.67 -6.08 -21.73
C MET A 270 4.83 -6.09 -20.21
N ALA A 271 5.67 -5.21 -19.69
CA ALA A 271 5.81 -5.00 -18.25
C ALA A 271 5.15 -3.68 -17.86
N THR A 272 4.26 -3.72 -16.86
CA THR A 272 3.59 -2.55 -16.30
C THR A 272 3.98 -2.43 -14.83
N VAL A 273 4.60 -1.32 -14.47
CA VAL A 273 4.95 -0.97 -13.09
C VAL A 273 3.92 0.02 -12.55
N VAL A 274 3.31 -0.32 -11.42
CA VAL A 274 2.31 0.53 -10.76
C VAL A 274 2.68 0.69 -9.29
N GLY A 275 2.83 1.92 -8.84
CA GLY A 275 3.12 2.17 -7.44
C GLY A 275 3.31 3.64 -7.08
N GLU A 276 3.40 3.89 -5.79
CA GLU A 276 3.64 5.22 -5.23
C GLU A 276 5.14 5.50 -5.15
N ILE A 277 5.75 5.54 -6.32
CA ILE A 277 7.17 5.81 -6.53
C ILE A 277 7.34 6.85 -7.64
N PRO A 278 8.48 7.56 -7.69
CA PRO A 278 8.75 8.51 -8.77
C PRO A 278 8.70 7.87 -10.15
N MET A 279 8.22 8.62 -11.13
CA MET A 279 8.03 8.15 -12.50
C MET A 279 9.31 7.59 -13.12
N GLY A 280 10.43 8.29 -13.00
CA GLY A 280 11.71 7.83 -13.54
C GLY A 280 12.19 6.52 -12.91
N THR A 281 11.90 6.32 -11.63
CA THR A 281 12.18 5.06 -10.93
C THR A 281 11.33 3.92 -11.47
N ALA A 282 10.03 4.16 -11.67
CA ALA A 282 9.12 3.18 -12.27
C ALA A 282 9.55 2.79 -13.68
N GLU A 283 9.98 3.75 -14.51
CA GLU A 283 10.50 3.48 -15.86
C GLU A 283 11.75 2.59 -15.83
N ARG A 284 12.69 2.90 -14.95
CA ARG A 284 13.91 2.11 -14.81
C ARG A 284 13.64 0.68 -14.35
N ILE A 285 12.69 0.50 -13.43
CA ILE A 285 12.26 -0.83 -12.98
C ILE A 285 11.66 -1.62 -14.15
N ALA A 286 10.75 -1.02 -14.92
CA ALA A 286 10.11 -1.66 -16.06
C ALA A 286 11.15 -2.15 -17.10
N LEU A 287 12.14 -1.33 -17.39
CA LEU A 287 13.24 -1.66 -18.32
C LEU A 287 14.22 -2.70 -17.78
N SER A 288 14.22 -2.94 -16.48
CA SER A 288 15.15 -3.87 -15.81
C SER A 288 14.61 -5.29 -15.68
N MET A 289 13.37 -5.54 -16.07
CA MET A 289 12.75 -6.86 -15.93
C MET A 289 13.38 -7.89 -16.86
N ARG A 290 13.69 -9.05 -16.31
CA ARG A 290 14.33 -10.18 -17.00
C ARG A 290 13.65 -11.49 -16.62
N VAL A 291 13.71 -12.43 -17.59
CA VAL A 291 13.27 -13.82 -17.41
C VAL A 291 14.49 -14.70 -17.19
N GLY A 292 14.38 -15.70 -16.32
CA GLY A 292 15.43 -16.69 -16.05
C GLY A 292 15.88 -16.73 -14.60
N LYS A 293 16.91 -17.51 -14.32
CA LYS A 293 17.50 -17.59 -12.98
C LYS A 293 18.28 -16.32 -12.68
N ASP A 294 18.13 -15.83 -11.47
CA ASP A 294 19.00 -14.79 -10.94
C ASP A 294 20.43 -15.31 -10.86
N ASP A 295 21.33 -14.83 -11.70
CA ASP A 295 22.74 -15.20 -11.71
C ASP A 295 23.51 -14.70 -10.48
N ALA A 296 22.84 -14.03 -9.55
CA ALA A 296 23.43 -13.49 -8.33
C ALA A 296 23.84 -14.56 -7.30
N GLN A 297 23.52 -15.83 -7.52
CA GLN A 297 23.96 -16.94 -6.64
C GLN A 297 25.19 -17.71 -7.16
N ALA A 298 25.81 -17.26 -8.24
CA ALA A 298 27.02 -17.85 -8.76
C ALA A 298 28.24 -16.96 -8.49
N LYS A 299 28.65 -16.87 -7.22
CA LYS A 299 30.07 -16.60 -6.90
C LYS A 299 30.54 -17.59 -5.84
N PRO A 300 31.67 -18.26 -6.13
CA PRO A 300 32.28 -19.25 -5.24
C PRO A 300 32.79 -18.65 -3.93
#